data_3715f254b54f2b596c225c3697d663ce
#
_entry.id   3715f254b54f2b596c225c3697d663ce
#
_cell.length_a   1.000
_cell.length_b   1.000
_cell.length_c   1.000
_cell.angle_alpha   90.00
_cell.angle_beta   90.00
_cell.angle_gamma   90.00
#
_symmetry.space_group_name_H-M   'P 1'
#
loop_
_entity.id
_entity.type
_entity.pdbx_description
1 polymer ?
#
loop_
_entity_poly.entity_id
_entity_poly.type
_entity_poly.pdbx_seq_one_letter_code
_entity_poly.pdbx_strand_id
1 'polypeptide(L)'
;QHFAAFVYFGKYGREILETLFETHKFVLPQWDFSIGLGSDILTTLHFYAIGDPLDLLSIACPAKYAAYLYSLLSLFRLYLAGLSFGAFCFIKKQNHVSSITVGSLVYVFTLFGMFIVSHHPFFALPMIFLPLLLLGVEQIAAGKRPYLFIVTVFLAAISNFYFFYMLALFTAIY
;
A
#
# COMPACT_ATOMS: atom_id res chain seq x y z
N GLN A 1 -13.34 8.86 -6.14
CA GLN A 1 -13.67 7.45 -5.90
C GLN A 1 -12.84 6.88 -4.74
N HIS A 2 -11.50 6.97 -4.74
CA HIS A 2 -10.64 6.39 -3.70
C HIS A 2 -10.92 6.92 -2.29
N PHE A 3 -11.15 8.22 -2.12
CA PHE A 3 -11.52 8.77 -0.82
C PHE A 3 -12.84 8.20 -0.29
N ALA A 4 -13.85 8.07 -1.15
CA ALA A 4 -15.13 7.47 -0.76
C ALA A 4 -14.95 6.01 -0.34
N ALA A 5 -14.14 5.23 -1.09
CA ALA A 5 -13.81 3.84 -0.74
C ALA A 5 -13.05 3.74 0.60
N PHE A 6 -12.11 4.66 0.86
CA PHE A 6 -11.39 4.74 2.13
C PHE A 6 -12.31 5.00 3.33
N VAL A 7 -13.25 5.94 3.20
CA VAL A 7 -14.24 6.24 4.25
C VAL A 7 -15.19 5.06 4.45
N TYR A 8 -15.66 4.46 3.35
CA TYR A 8 -16.52 3.28 3.41
C TYR A 8 -15.81 2.09 4.05
N PHE A 9 -14.56 1.83 3.71
CA PHE A 9 -13.76 0.76 4.30
C PHE A 9 -13.60 0.94 5.83
N GLY A 10 -13.35 2.16 6.28
CA GLY A 10 -13.29 2.47 7.71
C GLY A 10 -14.61 2.20 8.43
N LYS A 11 -15.76 2.54 7.81
CA LYS A 11 -17.09 2.24 8.33
C LYS A 11 -17.34 0.73 8.40
N TYR A 12 -17.10 0.04 7.29
CA TYR A 12 -17.25 -1.40 7.15
C TYR A 12 -16.44 -2.18 8.20
N GLY A 13 -15.16 -1.81 8.39
CA GLY A 13 -14.31 -2.43 9.41
C GLY A 13 -14.82 -2.21 10.83
N ARG A 14 -15.35 -1.02 11.15
CA ARG A 14 -15.96 -0.75 12.47
C ARG A 14 -17.20 -1.59 12.69
N GLU A 15 -18.09 -1.68 11.71
CA GLU A 15 -19.32 -2.51 11.79
C GLU A 15 -18.98 -4.00 12.04
N ILE A 16 -17.94 -4.53 11.40
CA ILE A 16 -17.46 -5.89 11.66
C ILE A 16 -16.97 -6.03 13.10
N LEU A 17 -16.17 -5.07 13.58
CA LEU A 17 -15.65 -5.10 14.94
C LEU A 17 -16.76 -4.98 15.98
N GLU A 18 -17.72 -4.06 15.81
CA GLU A 18 -18.87 -3.90 16.67
C GLU A 18 -19.70 -5.19 16.75
N THR A 19 -20.01 -5.78 15.59
CA THR A 19 -20.74 -7.07 15.53
C THR A 19 -19.96 -8.19 16.23
N LEU A 20 -18.64 -8.23 16.06
CA LEU A 20 -17.80 -9.23 16.73
C LEU A 20 -17.82 -9.07 18.25
N PHE A 21 -17.76 -7.84 18.77
CA PHE A 21 -17.79 -7.57 20.21
C PHE A 21 -19.16 -7.81 20.83
N GLU A 22 -20.25 -7.48 20.12
CA GLU A 22 -21.62 -7.64 20.63
C GLU A 22 -22.12 -9.09 20.57
N THR A 23 -21.85 -9.77 19.45
CA THR A 23 -22.43 -11.11 19.20
C THR A 23 -21.43 -12.25 19.37
N HIS A 24 -20.14 -11.96 19.58
CA HIS A 24 -19.03 -12.92 19.56
C HIS A 24 -18.97 -13.77 18.28
N LYS A 25 -19.61 -13.30 17.20
CA LYS A 25 -19.58 -13.97 15.89
C LYS A 25 -18.88 -13.09 14.87
N PHE A 26 -17.95 -13.66 14.15
CA PHE A 26 -17.35 -12.99 13.00
C PHE A 26 -18.31 -13.07 11.81
N VAL A 27 -18.95 -11.94 11.50
CA VAL A 27 -19.86 -11.82 10.35
C VAL A 27 -19.21 -10.87 9.36
N LEU A 28 -19.03 -11.34 8.14
CA LEU A 28 -18.46 -10.56 7.04
C LEU A 28 -19.58 -10.26 6.03
N PRO A 29 -20.19 -9.06 6.05
CA PRO A 29 -21.16 -8.69 5.03
C PRO A 29 -20.51 -8.72 3.65
N GLN A 30 -21.13 -9.41 2.70
CA GLN A 30 -20.56 -9.58 1.36
C GLN A 30 -21.18 -8.63 0.33
N TRP A 31 -22.42 -8.18 0.56
CA TRP A 31 -23.20 -7.41 -0.41
C TRP A 31 -23.74 -6.13 0.21
N ASP A 32 -23.63 -5.02 -0.52
CA ASP A 32 -24.23 -3.74 -0.11
C ASP A 32 -24.91 -3.06 -1.32
N PHE A 33 -26.18 -2.72 -1.12
CA PHE A 33 -26.98 -2.00 -2.13
C PHE A 33 -26.63 -0.51 -2.22
N SER A 34 -25.91 0.05 -1.27
CA SER A 34 -25.44 1.44 -1.31
C SER A 34 -24.24 1.65 -2.25
N ILE A 35 -23.56 0.57 -2.64
CA ILE A 35 -22.47 0.62 -3.61
C ILE A 35 -23.04 0.49 -5.03
N GLY A 36 -23.20 1.61 -5.72
CA GLY A 36 -23.81 1.65 -7.05
C GLY A 36 -25.28 1.20 -7.01
N LEU A 37 -25.63 0.16 -7.75
CA LEU A 37 -26.94 -0.49 -7.76
C LEU A 37 -26.95 -1.81 -6.96
N GLY A 38 -25.99 -2.01 -6.10
CA GLY A 38 -25.70 -3.23 -5.36
C GLY A 38 -24.44 -3.91 -5.91
N SER A 39 -23.48 -4.15 -5.02
CA SER A 39 -22.20 -4.78 -5.39
C SER A 39 -21.64 -5.62 -4.27
N ASP A 40 -20.79 -6.57 -4.64
CA ASP A 40 -19.94 -7.29 -3.70
C ASP A 40 -18.91 -6.33 -3.09
N ILE A 41 -18.89 -6.29 -1.75
CA ILE A 41 -18.07 -5.35 -0.99
C ILE A 41 -16.58 -5.68 -1.16
N LEU A 42 -16.21 -6.95 -1.03
CA LEU A 42 -14.81 -7.36 -1.03
C LEU A 42 -14.17 -7.12 -2.40
N THR A 43 -14.85 -7.53 -3.47
CA THR A 43 -14.37 -7.33 -4.84
C THR A 43 -14.24 -5.85 -5.16
N THR A 44 -15.23 -5.03 -4.78
CA THR A 44 -15.20 -3.59 -5.06
C THR A 44 -14.10 -2.89 -4.27
N LEU A 45 -13.97 -3.15 -2.97
CA LEU A 45 -12.97 -2.48 -2.12
C LEU A 45 -11.55 -2.96 -2.38
N HIS A 46 -11.36 -4.18 -2.92
CA HIS A 46 -10.03 -4.70 -3.24
C HIS A 46 -9.28 -3.83 -4.25
N PHE A 47 -9.98 -3.15 -5.15
CA PHE A 47 -9.36 -2.23 -6.09
C PHE A 47 -8.99 -0.86 -5.50
N TYR A 48 -9.45 -0.54 -4.27
CA TYR A 48 -9.37 0.82 -3.73
C TYR A 48 -8.79 0.94 -2.32
N ALA A 49 -8.98 -0.07 -1.46
CA ALA A 49 -8.62 0.04 -0.04
C ALA A 49 -8.19 -1.29 0.59
N ILE A 50 -8.87 -2.41 0.26
CA ILE A 50 -8.52 -3.72 0.84
C ILE A 50 -7.15 -4.15 0.33
N GLY A 51 -6.29 -4.55 1.27
CA GLY A 51 -4.92 -4.99 0.97
C GLY A 51 -3.87 -3.91 1.18
N ASP A 52 -4.25 -2.64 1.31
CA ASP A 52 -3.31 -1.61 1.76
C ASP A 52 -3.25 -1.60 3.30
N PRO A 53 -2.10 -1.96 3.91
CA PRO A 53 -1.98 -1.96 5.36
C PRO A 53 -2.15 -0.56 5.98
N LEU A 54 -1.91 0.51 5.23
CA LEU A 54 -2.10 1.88 5.72
C LEU A 54 -3.57 2.26 5.78
N ASP A 55 -4.40 1.74 4.88
CA ASP A 55 -5.83 2.03 4.88
C ASP A 55 -6.57 1.35 6.03
N LEU A 56 -5.98 0.33 6.68
CA LEU A 56 -6.49 -0.24 7.93
C LEU A 56 -6.62 0.82 9.05
N LEU A 57 -5.81 1.88 9.01
CA LEU A 57 -5.89 2.97 9.97
C LEU A 57 -7.23 3.74 9.87
N SER A 58 -7.95 3.65 8.74
CA SER A 58 -9.28 4.24 8.59
C SER A 58 -10.31 3.64 9.54
N ILE A 59 -10.13 2.38 9.95
CA ILE A 59 -11.01 1.69 10.90
C ILE A 59 -10.97 2.36 12.27
N ALA A 60 -9.78 2.76 12.72
CA ALA A 60 -9.60 3.45 13.99
C ALA A 60 -9.93 4.95 13.94
N CYS A 61 -10.09 5.52 12.72
CA CYS A 61 -10.29 6.95 12.54
C CYS A 61 -11.78 7.31 12.44
N PRO A 62 -12.29 8.25 13.27
CA PRO A 62 -13.64 8.77 13.10
C PRO A 62 -13.83 9.42 11.72
N ALA A 63 -15.03 9.26 11.12
CA ALA A 63 -15.33 9.78 9.78
C ALA A 63 -15.06 11.29 9.64
N LYS A 64 -15.22 12.07 10.72
CA LYS A 64 -14.92 13.49 10.78
C LYS A 64 -13.49 13.84 10.38
N TYR A 65 -12.52 12.96 10.71
CA TYR A 65 -11.10 13.19 10.47
C TYR A 65 -10.55 12.39 9.28
N ALA A 66 -11.40 11.62 8.60
CA ALA A 66 -10.99 10.75 7.51
C ALA A 66 -10.28 11.49 6.37
N ALA A 67 -10.68 12.73 6.04
CA ALA A 67 -10.03 13.53 5.01
C ALA A 67 -8.58 13.91 5.36
N TYR A 68 -8.36 14.28 6.62
CA TYR A 68 -7.00 14.60 7.10
C TYR A 68 -6.12 13.35 7.11
N LEU A 69 -6.65 12.22 7.61
CA LEU A 69 -5.93 10.95 7.61
C LEU A 69 -5.58 10.51 6.19
N TYR A 70 -6.53 10.57 5.27
CA TYR A 70 -6.31 10.21 3.87
C TYR A 70 -5.19 11.03 3.22
N SER A 71 -5.18 12.35 3.44
CA SER A 71 -4.13 13.24 2.94
C SER A 71 -2.78 12.94 3.58
N LEU A 72 -2.76 12.70 4.90
CA LEU A 72 -1.54 12.32 5.63
C LEU A 72 -0.97 11.00 5.11
N LEU A 73 -1.81 9.98 4.92
CA LEU A 73 -1.39 8.67 4.41
C LEU A 73 -0.89 8.76 2.97
N SER A 74 -1.46 9.65 2.15
CA SER A 74 -0.98 9.89 0.79
C SER A 74 0.45 10.42 0.78
N LEU A 75 0.76 11.40 1.63
CA LEU A 75 2.12 11.90 1.81
C LEU A 75 3.05 10.85 2.44
N PHE A 76 2.53 10.08 3.38
CA PHE A 76 3.30 9.02 4.04
C PHE A 76 3.70 7.91 3.06
N ARG A 77 2.86 7.56 2.08
CA ARG A 77 3.23 6.62 1.00
C ARG A 77 4.41 7.13 0.18
N LEU A 78 4.44 8.42 -0.17
CA LEU A 78 5.60 9.02 -0.85
C LEU A 78 6.86 8.95 0.00
N TYR A 79 6.74 9.26 1.28
CA TYR A 79 7.85 9.16 2.21
C TYR A 79 8.41 7.73 2.29
N LEU A 80 7.53 6.72 2.41
CA LEU A 80 7.93 5.31 2.41
C LEU A 80 8.57 4.90 1.07
N ALA A 81 8.09 5.40 -0.07
CA ALA A 81 8.69 5.14 -1.37
C ALA A 81 10.13 5.68 -1.45
N GLY A 82 10.35 6.90 -0.95
CA GLY A 82 11.69 7.48 -0.85
C GLY A 82 12.63 6.69 0.06
N LEU A 83 12.12 6.27 1.23
CA LEU A 83 12.90 5.44 2.16
C LEU A 83 13.26 4.08 1.58
N SER A 84 12.32 3.40 0.92
CA SER A 84 12.55 2.09 0.32
C SER A 84 13.60 2.16 -0.81
N PHE A 85 13.53 3.19 -1.65
CA PHE A 85 14.52 3.43 -2.69
C PHE A 85 15.90 3.79 -2.10
N GLY A 86 15.92 4.65 -1.09
CA GLY A 86 17.15 5.01 -0.38
C GLY A 86 17.82 3.80 0.29
N ALA A 87 17.03 2.91 0.91
CA ALA A 87 17.54 1.67 1.50
C ALA A 87 18.14 0.73 0.44
N PHE A 88 17.50 0.61 -0.73
CA PHE A 88 18.03 -0.14 -1.85
C PHE A 88 19.38 0.42 -2.33
N CYS A 89 19.47 1.74 -2.55
CA CYS A 89 20.70 2.40 -2.97
C CYS A 89 21.82 2.24 -1.93
N PHE A 90 21.51 2.35 -0.65
CA PHE A 90 22.50 2.21 0.42
C PHE A 90 23.14 0.82 0.45
N ILE A 91 22.35 -0.23 0.24
CA ILE A 91 22.88 -1.62 0.22
C ILE A 91 23.70 -1.89 -1.04
N LYS A 92 23.41 -1.23 -2.16
CA LYS A 92 24.21 -1.30 -3.38
C LYS A 92 25.55 -0.54 -3.26
N LYS A 93 25.96 -0.15 -2.05
CA LYS A 93 27.23 0.53 -1.75
C LYS A 93 27.38 1.91 -2.40
N GLN A 94 26.29 2.60 -2.64
CA GLN A 94 26.33 4.02 -2.94
C GLN A 94 26.69 4.76 -1.65
N ASN A 95 27.93 5.18 -1.51
CA ASN A 95 28.48 5.67 -0.24
C ASN A 95 28.20 7.16 0.03
N HIS A 96 27.66 7.89 -0.95
CA HIS A 96 27.40 9.32 -0.79
C HIS A 96 25.94 9.55 -0.36
N VAL A 97 25.74 9.94 0.87
CA VAL A 97 24.41 10.25 1.44
C VAL A 97 23.66 11.27 0.58
N SER A 98 24.36 12.31 0.08
CA SER A 98 23.76 13.32 -0.79
C SER A 98 23.21 12.72 -2.10
N SER A 99 23.94 11.79 -2.71
CA SER A 99 23.49 11.11 -3.94
C SER A 99 22.27 10.24 -3.70
N ILE A 100 22.23 9.51 -2.56
CA ILE A 100 21.06 8.72 -2.17
C ILE A 100 19.85 9.62 -1.94
N THR A 101 20.05 10.73 -1.22
CA THR A 101 18.95 11.67 -0.93
C THR A 101 18.38 12.28 -2.22
N VAL A 102 19.26 12.78 -3.11
CA VAL A 102 18.83 13.34 -4.40
C VAL A 102 18.14 12.28 -5.25
N GLY A 103 18.70 11.07 -5.33
CA GLY A 103 18.10 9.95 -6.07
C GLY A 103 16.71 9.58 -5.52
N SER A 104 16.53 9.52 -4.19
CA SER A 104 15.25 9.25 -3.54
C SER A 104 14.23 10.36 -3.84
N LEU A 105 14.64 11.63 -3.81
CA LEU A 105 13.76 12.75 -4.17
C LEU A 105 13.35 12.67 -5.64
N VAL A 106 14.30 12.43 -6.56
CA VAL A 106 13.98 12.25 -7.99
C VAL A 106 13.02 11.08 -8.20
N TYR A 107 13.23 9.95 -7.50
CA TYR A 107 12.36 8.79 -7.59
C TYR A 107 10.91 9.09 -7.14
N VAL A 108 10.76 9.81 -6.04
CA VAL A 108 9.43 10.14 -5.49
C VAL A 108 8.74 11.24 -6.29
N PHE A 109 9.45 12.30 -6.66
CA PHE A 109 8.88 13.46 -7.37
C PHE A 109 8.90 13.29 -8.90
N THR A 110 8.80 12.05 -9.37
CA THR A 110 8.53 11.77 -10.78
C THR A 110 7.12 12.23 -11.16
N LEU A 111 6.85 12.44 -12.44
CA LEU A 111 5.51 12.73 -12.93
C LEU A 111 4.51 11.66 -12.47
N PHE A 112 4.89 10.39 -12.50
CA PHE A 112 4.06 9.29 -12.00
C PHE A 112 3.75 9.44 -10.51
N GLY A 113 4.76 9.66 -9.65
CA GLY A 113 4.56 9.83 -8.22
C GLY A 113 3.64 10.99 -7.88
N MET A 114 3.86 12.15 -8.51
CA MET A 114 3.04 13.34 -8.28
C MET A 114 1.61 13.17 -8.79
N PHE A 115 1.43 12.59 -9.97
CA PHE A 115 0.11 12.32 -10.54
C PHE A 115 -0.66 11.28 -9.71
N ILE A 116 0.00 10.19 -9.32
CA ILE A 116 -0.60 9.10 -8.55
C ILE A 116 -1.10 9.60 -7.19
N VAL A 117 -0.27 10.36 -6.46
CA VAL A 117 -0.67 10.84 -5.13
C VAL A 117 -1.87 11.78 -5.19
N SER A 118 -1.95 12.60 -6.22
CA SER A 118 -3.07 13.54 -6.36
C SER A 118 -4.39 12.86 -6.75
N HIS A 119 -4.36 11.74 -7.47
CA HIS A 119 -5.53 11.10 -8.02
C HIS A 119 -5.83 9.72 -7.42
N HIS A 120 -4.81 8.90 -7.23
CA HIS A 120 -4.92 7.50 -6.85
C HIS A 120 -3.84 7.07 -5.85
N PRO A 121 -3.85 7.55 -4.59
CA PRO A 121 -2.79 7.28 -3.61
C PRO A 121 -2.50 5.79 -3.38
N PHE A 122 -3.51 4.93 -3.50
CA PHE A 122 -3.38 3.48 -3.41
C PHE A 122 -2.38 2.91 -4.44
N PHE A 123 -2.31 3.53 -5.62
CA PHE A 123 -1.38 3.10 -6.68
C PHE A 123 0.07 3.55 -6.44
N ALA A 124 0.37 4.26 -5.35
CA ALA A 124 1.73 4.55 -4.93
C ALA A 124 2.44 3.35 -4.27
N LEU A 125 1.70 2.31 -3.85
CA LEU A 125 2.28 1.11 -3.22
C LEU A 125 3.35 0.41 -4.05
N PRO A 126 3.23 0.25 -5.37
CA PRO A 126 4.30 -0.30 -6.20
C PRO A 126 5.62 0.45 -6.09
N MET A 127 5.60 1.76 -5.87
CA MET A 127 6.82 2.56 -5.66
C MET A 127 7.52 2.20 -4.34
N ILE A 128 6.78 1.69 -3.35
CA ILE A 128 7.33 1.19 -2.10
C ILE A 128 7.86 -0.24 -2.28
N PHE A 129 7.05 -1.10 -2.91
CA PHE A 129 7.34 -2.52 -2.99
C PHE A 129 8.49 -2.86 -3.97
N LEU A 130 8.61 -2.15 -5.09
CA LEU A 130 9.66 -2.46 -6.07
C LEU A 130 11.07 -2.39 -5.47
N PRO A 131 11.50 -1.29 -4.85
CA PRO A 131 12.83 -1.23 -4.25
C PRO A 131 13.02 -2.27 -3.14
N LEU A 132 11.96 -2.58 -2.35
CA LEU A 132 12.04 -3.58 -1.29
C LEU A 132 12.15 -5.01 -1.85
N LEU A 133 11.48 -5.32 -2.95
CA LEU A 133 11.62 -6.61 -3.64
C LEU A 133 13.04 -6.80 -4.15
N LEU A 134 13.57 -5.79 -4.86
CA LEU A 134 14.94 -5.83 -5.39
C LEU A 134 15.96 -5.94 -4.25
N LEU A 135 15.74 -5.20 -3.16
CA LEU A 135 16.55 -5.30 -1.95
C LEU A 135 16.50 -6.71 -1.34
N GLY A 136 15.32 -7.31 -1.32
CA GLY A 136 15.13 -8.69 -0.87
C GLY A 136 15.90 -9.69 -1.73
N VAL A 137 15.88 -9.54 -3.06
CA VAL A 137 16.68 -10.35 -4.00
C VAL A 137 18.17 -10.22 -3.71
N GLU A 138 18.68 -8.99 -3.53
CA GLU A 138 20.08 -8.74 -3.19
C GLU A 138 20.48 -9.37 -1.85
N GLN A 139 19.59 -9.35 -0.86
CA GLN A 139 19.85 -9.99 0.42
C GLN A 139 19.94 -11.51 0.28
N ILE A 140 19.07 -12.13 -0.51
CA ILE A 140 19.09 -13.57 -0.79
C ILE A 140 20.39 -13.93 -1.55
N ALA A 141 20.75 -13.18 -2.57
CA ALA A 141 21.99 -13.38 -3.33
C ALA A 141 23.24 -13.26 -2.44
N ALA A 142 23.18 -12.42 -1.40
CA ALA A 142 24.22 -12.29 -0.39
C ALA A 142 24.17 -13.36 0.72
N GLY A 143 23.37 -14.42 0.58
CA GLY A 143 23.24 -15.51 1.57
C GLY A 143 22.50 -15.11 2.86
N LYS A 144 21.77 -13.98 2.87
CA LYS A 144 20.99 -13.53 4.02
C LYS A 144 19.60 -14.19 4.02
N ARG A 145 18.90 -14.07 5.16
CA ARG A 145 17.55 -14.64 5.33
C ARG A 145 16.53 -13.93 4.41
N PRO A 146 15.58 -14.67 3.79
CA PRO A 146 14.67 -14.15 2.77
C PRO A 146 13.46 -13.41 3.35
N TYR A 147 13.42 -13.07 4.64
CA TYR A 147 12.23 -12.56 5.30
C TYR A 147 11.71 -11.26 4.65
N LEU A 148 12.59 -10.33 4.29
CA LEU A 148 12.18 -9.10 3.62
C LEU A 148 11.48 -9.40 2.30
N PHE A 149 12.05 -10.29 1.49
CA PHE A 149 11.46 -10.69 0.22
C PHE A 149 10.07 -11.31 0.41
N ILE A 150 9.95 -12.29 1.31
CA ILE A 150 8.69 -12.99 1.59
C ILE A 150 7.60 -12.02 2.04
N VAL A 151 7.92 -11.14 3.00
CA VAL A 151 6.95 -10.15 3.52
C VAL A 151 6.53 -9.17 2.42
N THR A 152 7.49 -8.69 1.62
CA THR A 152 7.18 -7.73 0.56
C THR A 152 6.35 -8.37 -0.56
N VAL A 153 6.66 -9.61 -0.95
CA VAL A 153 5.84 -10.39 -1.91
C VAL A 153 4.41 -10.54 -1.39
N PHE A 154 4.25 -10.94 -0.13
CA PHE A 154 2.93 -11.10 0.49
C PHE A 154 2.14 -9.79 0.48
N LEU A 155 2.74 -8.69 0.93
CA LEU A 155 2.08 -7.38 0.95
C LEU A 155 1.75 -6.87 -0.45
N ALA A 156 2.64 -7.05 -1.41
CA ALA A 156 2.40 -6.66 -2.80
C ALA A 156 1.26 -7.48 -3.44
N ALA A 157 1.22 -8.79 -3.18
CA ALA A 157 0.19 -9.68 -3.72
C ALA A 157 -1.20 -9.37 -3.16
N ILE A 158 -1.31 -9.10 -1.85
CA ILE A 158 -2.60 -8.81 -1.21
C ILE A 158 -3.11 -7.40 -1.55
N SER A 159 -2.21 -6.45 -1.85
CA SER A 159 -2.59 -5.07 -2.10
C SER A 159 -3.27 -4.87 -3.45
N ASN A 160 -2.63 -5.29 -4.53
CA ASN A 160 -3.18 -5.11 -5.87
C ASN A 160 -2.58 -6.13 -6.85
N PHE A 161 -3.42 -7.04 -7.34
CA PHE A 161 -3.02 -8.11 -8.26
C PHE A 161 -2.38 -7.60 -9.56
N TYR A 162 -2.91 -6.53 -10.14
CA TYR A 162 -2.39 -5.97 -11.39
C TYR A 162 -0.96 -5.47 -11.25
N PHE A 163 -0.71 -4.66 -10.23
CA PHE A 163 0.65 -4.16 -9.96
C PHE A 163 1.58 -5.27 -9.47
N PHE A 164 1.06 -6.23 -8.71
CA PHE A 164 1.86 -7.38 -8.28
C PHE A 164 2.40 -8.18 -9.46
N TYR A 165 1.59 -8.42 -10.47
CA TYR A 165 2.02 -9.08 -11.70
C TYR A 165 3.19 -8.34 -12.37
N MET A 166 3.09 -7.03 -12.50
CA MET A 166 4.16 -6.20 -13.06
C MET A 166 5.44 -6.25 -12.20
N LEU A 167 5.29 -6.15 -10.88
CA LEU A 167 6.41 -6.23 -9.94
C LEU A 167 7.09 -7.59 -9.99
N ALA A 168 6.32 -8.67 -10.09
CA ALA A 168 6.84 -10.04 -10.18
C ALA A 168 7.66 -10.24 -11.47
N LEU A 169 7.13 -9.80 -12.62
CA LEU A 169 7.87 -9.86 -13.89
C LEU A 169 9.17 -9.06 -13.82
N PHE A 170 9.10 -7.83 -13.32
CA PHE A 170 10.27 -6.97 -13.22
C PHE A 170 11.33 -7.56 -12.28
N THR A 171 10.89 -8.09 -11.13
CA THR A 171 11.78 -8.72 -10.16
C THR A 171 12.43 -10.02 -10.70
N ALA A 172 11.69 -10.76 -11.54
CA ALA A 172 12.22 -11.98 -12.18
C ALA A 172 13.26 -11.69 -13.27
N ILE A 173 13.16 -10.53 -13.92
CA ILE A 173 14.13 -10.09 -14.94
C ILE A 173 15.39 -9.51 -14.29
N TYR A 174 15.26 -8.90 -13.13
CA TYR A 174 16.38 -8.33 -12.37
C TYR A 174 17.36 -9.40 -11.92
#